data_19c24248a09c6bb1ad5c81a9a899f3b1
#
_entry.id   19c24248a09c6bb1ad5c81a9a899f3b1
#
_cell.length_a   1.000
_cell.length_b   1.000
_cell.length_c   1.000
_cell.angle_alpha   90.00
_cell.angle_beta   90.00
_cell.angle_gamma   90.00
#
_symmetry.space_group_name_H-M   'P 1'
#
loop_
_entity.id
_entity.type
_entity.pdbx_description
1 polymer ?
#
loop_
_entity_poly.entity_id
_entity_poly.type
_entity_poly.pdbx_seq_one_letter_code
_entity_poly.pdbx_strand_id
1 'polypeptide(L)'
;MPNPDQDIPLGEEELLDAFSDKTHTGTYTFERKNIDTFAFRETTTSDGRTEHRHGDKLDTGIWRVRENVICFVYDNWDGQVHRACFNIFKRGNCFYHYGLHYGAGGLQGNFTARSVHEGETPDCEPSMV
;
A
#
# COMPACT_ATOMS: atom_id res chain seq x y z
N MET A 1 13.83 -4.05 8.56
CA MET A 1 12.98 -3.08 7.86
C MET A 1 13.73 -2.48 6.68
N PRO A 2 13.02 -2.13 5.60
CA PRO A 2 13.67 -1.43 4.50
C PRO A 2 14.20 -0.07 4.93
N ASN A 3 15.25 0.36 4.26
CA ASN A 3 15.82 1.69 4.44
C ASN A 3 15.59 2.49 3.15
N PRO A 4 14.67 3.46 3.15
CA PRO A 4 14.34 4.21 1.92
C PRO A 4 15.54 4.94 1.30
N ASP A 5 16.57 5.23 2.08
CA ASP A 5 17.75 5.92 1.57
C ASP A 5 18.72 4.97 0.85
N GLN A 6 18.63 3.68 1.10
CA GLN A 6 19.58 2.69 0.57
C GLN A 6 18.93 1.61 -0.27
N ASP A 7 17.70 1.24 0.06
CA ASP A 7 16.99 0.20 -0.66
C ASP A 7 16.28 0.77 -1.89
N ILE A 8 16.05 -0.08 -2.87
CA ILE A 8 15.40 0.30 -4.11
C ILE A 8 13.94 -0.13 -4.05
N PRO A 9 12.99 0.82 -4.25
CA PRO A 9 11.57 0.44 -4.28
C PRO A 9 11.26 -0.38 -5.53
N LEU A 10 10.12 -1.07 -5.49
CA LEU A 10 9.62 -1.80 -6.65
C LEU A 10 9.41 -0.85 -7.82
N GLY A 11 9.84 -1.26 -9.00
CA GLY A 11 9.63 -0.50 -10.23
C GLY A 11 8.26 -0.78 -10.82
N GLU A 12 7.98 -0.18 -11.99
CA GLU A 12 6.66 -0.22 -12.60
C GLU A 12 6.19 -1.66 -12.88
N GLU A 13 7.02 -2.48 -13.51
CA GLU A 13 6.65 -3.85 -13.82
C GLU A 13 6.42 -4.68 -12.55
N GLU A 14 7.27 -4.50 -11.57
CA GLU A 14 7.15 -5.22 -10.31
C GLU A 14 5.88 -4.81 -9.54
N LEU A 15 5.54 -3.52 -9.58
CA LEU A 15 4.31 -3.03 -8.95
C LEU A 15 3.08 -3.57 -9.67
N LEU A 16 3.08 -3.56 -10.99
CA LEU A 16 1.96 -4.10 -11.75
C LEU A 16 1.78 -5.59 -11.47
N ASP A 17 2.88 -6.33 -11.37
CA ASP A 17 2.82 -7.75 -11.05
C ASP A 17 2.32 -8.02 -9.63
N ALA A 18 2.75 -7.19 -8.68
CA ALA A 18 2.39 -7.37 -7.27
C ALA A 18 0.95 -6.98 -6.96
N PHE A 19 0.34 -6.12 -7.78
CA PHE A 19 -0.99 -5.56 -7.49
C PHE A 19 -2.08 -5.90 -8.50
N SER A 20 -1.74 -6.33 -9.73
CA SER A 20 -2.77 -6.68 -10.71
C SER A 20 -3.50 -7.97 -10.34
N ASP A 21 -4.81 -7.87 -10.12
CA ASP A 21 -5.65 -9.00 -9.73
C ASP A 21 -5.15 -9.69 -8.46
N LYS A 22 -4.78 -8.88 -7.48
CA LYS A 22 -4.27 -9.36 -6.21
C LYS A 22 -5.08 -8.77 -5.06
N THR A 23 -5.07 -9.49 -3.94
CA THR A 23 -5.58 -8.98 -2.68
C THR A 23 -4.45 -8.96 -1.69
N HIS A 24 -4.25 -7.83 -1.05
CA HIS A 24 -3.29 -7.64 0.01
C HIS A 24 -4.02 -7.57 1.34
N THR A 25 -3.49 -8.26 2.34
CA THR A 25 -3.94 -8.07 3.72
C THR A 25 -2.78 -7.51 4.51
N GLY A 26 -3.08 -6.59 5.40
CA GLY A 26 -2.02 -5.94 6.12
C GLY A 26 -2.48 -5.13 7.31
N THR A 27 -1.54 -4.37 7.83
CA THR A 27 -1.78 -3.52 9.00
C THR A 27 -1.17 -2.15 8.76
N TYR A 28 -1.81 -1.15 9.35
CA TYR A 28 -1.25 0.20 9.41
C TYR A 28 -0.24 0.28 10.55
N THR A 29 0.74 1.15 10.39
CA THR A 29 1.81 1.32 11.40
C THR A 29 1.46 2.37 12.43
N PHE A 30 0.38 3.12 12.23
CA PHE A 30 -0.07 4.13 13.18
C PHE A 30 -1.58 4.08 13.28
N GLU A 31 -2.08 4.56 14.42
CA GLU A 31 -3.51 4.65 14.65
C GLU A 31 -4.11 5.71 13.74
N ARG A 32 -5.16 5.34 13.03
CA ARG A 32 -5.90 6.27 12.18
C ARG A 32 -7.15 6.70 12.91
N LYS A 33 -7.40 8.00 12.90
CA LYS A 33 -8.60 8.56 13.50
C LYS A 33 -9.85 7.95 12.87
N ASN A 34 -10.80 7.58 13.70
CA ASN A 34 -12.10 7.04 13.29
C ASN A 34 -12.03 5.65 12.65
N ILE A 35 -10.97 4.92 12.90
CA ILE A 35 -10.84 3.53 12.47
C ILE A 35 -10.62 2.67 13.69
N ASP A 36 -11.49 1.69 13.88
CA ASP A 36 -11.46 0.82 15.06
C ASP A 36 -10.44 -0.32 14.93
N THR A 37 -9.84 -0.47 13.76
CA THR A 37 -8.89 -1.55 13.50
C THR A 37 -7.70 -1.03 12.75
N PHE A 38 -6.55 -1.63 13.02
CA PHE A 38 -5.33 -1.36 12.29
C PHE A 38 -5.20 -2.23 11.04
N ALA A 39 -6.05 -3.25 10.91
CA ALA A 39 -5.99 -4.19 9.80
C ALA A 39 -6.75 -3.67 8.59
N PHE A 40 -6.28 -4.04 7.41
CA PHE A 40 -6.97 -3.72 6.16
C PHE A 40 -6.85 -4.86 5.16
N ARG A 41 -7.71 -4.80 4.16
CA ARG A 41 -7.70 -5.71 3.02
C ARG A 41 -7.94 -4.89 1.77
N GLU A 42 -7.01 -4.98 0.82
CA GLU A 42 -7.12 -4.21 -0.43
C GLU A 42 -7.06 -5.14 -1.63
N THR A 43 -8.07 -5.06 -2.48
CA THR A 43 -8.12 -5.82 -3.72
C THR A 43 -7.93 -4.86 -4.89
N THR A 44 -6.96 -5.16 -5.73
CA THR A 44 -6.64 -4.36 -6.91
C THR A 44 -6.79 -5.23 -8.16
N THR A 45 -7.48 -4.71 -9.16
CA THR A 45 -7.78 -5.45 -10.38
C THR A 45 -6.92 -4.96 -11.53
N SER A 46 -6.71 -5.82 -12.52
CA SER A 46 -5.87 -5.47 -13.67
C SER A 46 -6.46 -4.34 -14.53
N ASP A 47 -7.77 -4.08 -14.40
CA ASP A 47 -8.40 -2.96 -15.11
C ASP A 47 -8.32 -1.64 -14.35
N GLY A 48 -7.56 -1.58 -13.25
CA GLY A 48 -7.29 -0.35 -12.54
C GLY A 48 -8.28 0.02 -11.44
N ARG A 49 -9.05 -0.94 -10.93
CA ARG A 49 -10.00 -0.70 -9.85
C ARG A 49 -9.43 -1.17 -8.53
N THR A 50 -9.83 -0.52 -7.45
CA THR A 50 -9.42 -0.92 -6.11
C THR A 50 -10.60 -0.91 -5.14
N GLU A 51 -10.57 -1.84 -4.20
CA GLU A 51 -11.50 -1.91 -3.08
C GLU A 51 -10.67 -2.04 -1.80
N HIS A 52 -10.89 -1.13 -0.88
CA HIS A 52 -10.17 -1.09 0.39
C HIS A 52 -11.14 -1.32 1.54
N ARG A 53 -10.92 -2.36 2.32
CA ARG A 53 -11.73 -2.69 3.48
C ARG A 53 -10.94 -2.49 4.76
N HIS A 54 -11.56 -1.78 5.70
CA HIS A 54 -11.01 -1.62 7.04
C HIS A 54 -12.16 -1.49 8.02
N GLY A 55 -12.22 -2.39 9.00
CA GLY A 55 -13.39 -2.49 9.85
C GLY A 55 -14.63 -2.77 9.02
N ASP A 56 -15.67 -1.99 9.25
CA ASP A 56 -16.95 -2.12 8.52
C ASP A 56 -16.98 -1.27 7.26
N LYS A 57 -15.92 -0.55 6.95
CA LYS A 57 -15.90 0.37 5.82
C LYS A 57 -15.36 -0.29 4.58
N LEU A 58 -15.95 0.08 3.44
CA LEU A 58 -15.46 -0.28 2.12
C LEU A 58 -15.29 1.00 1.32
N ASP A 59 -14.08 1.25 0.88
CA ASP A 59 -13.77 2.37 0.01
C ASP A 59 -13.40 1.83 -1.36
N THR A 60 -13.97 2.39 -2.39
CA THR A 60 -13.73 1.98 -3.78
C THR A 60 -13.08 3.12 -4.55
N GLY A 61 -12.33 2.76 -5.57
CA GLY A 61 -11.65 3.76 -6.37
C GLY A 61 -10.86 3.15 -7.51
N ILE A 62 -9.82 3.86 -7.90
CA ILE A 62 -8.90 3.43 -8.95
C ILE A 62 -7.48 3.41 -8.42
N TRP A 63 -6.63 2.61 -9.06
CA TRP A 63 -5.21 2.60 -8.76
C TRP A 63 -4.41 2.73 -10.05
N ARG A 64 -3.22 3.32 -9.91
CA ARG A 64 -2.31 3.54 -11.03
C ARG A 64 -0.88 3.36 -10.57
N VAL A 65 -0.05 2.93 -11.50
CA VAL A 65 1.38 2.83 -11.30
C VAL A 65 2.06 3.72 -12.32
N ARG A 66 3.03 4.48 -11.87
CA ARG A 66 3.89 5.27 -12.75
C ARG A 66 5.30 5.21 -12.19
N GLU A 67 6.22 4.69 -12.97
CA GLU A 67 7.59 4.47 -12.52
C GLU A 67 7.59 3.62 -11.26
N ASN A 68 8.13 4.12 -10.16
CA ASN A 68 8.20 3.39 -8.88
C ASN A 68 7.16 3.88 -7.87
N VAL A 69 6.08 4.48 -8.36
CA VAL A 69 5.02 5.02 -7.49
C VAL A 69 3.70 4.36 -7.82
N ILE A 70 3.00 3.90 -6.77
CA ILE A 70 1.64 3.40 -6.88
C ILE A 70 0.72 4.39 -6.17
N CYS A 71 -0.36 4.79 -6.84
CA CYS A 71 -1.34 5.72 -6.29
C CYS A 71 -2.72 5.10 -6.28
N PHE A 72 -3.45 5.36 -5.21
CA PHE A 72 -4.84 4.98 -5.06
C PHE A 72 -5.68 6.24 -4.92
N VAL A 73 -6.80 6.30 -5.62
CA VAL A 73 -7.74 7.41 -5.51
C VAL A 73 -9.09 6.82 -5.16
N TYR A 74 -9.53 7.08 -3.94
CA TYR A 74 -10.80 6.58 -3.42
C TYR A 74 -11.88 7.62 -3.60
N ASP A 75 -13.07 7.19 -4.06
CA ASP A 75 -14.14 8.10 -4.44
C ASP A 75 -14.82 8.75 -3.25
N ASN A 76 -14.88 8.05 -2.12
CA ASN A 76 -15.63 8.52 -0.98
C ASN A 76 -14.98 8.06 0.32
N TRP A 77 -13.85 8.64 0.64
CA TRP A 77 -13.15 8.39 1.90
C TRP A 77 -13.60 9.44 2.90
N ASP A 78 -14.44 9.02 3.85
CA ASP A 78 -15.04 9.94 4.83
C ASP A 78 -15.73 11.13 4.16
N GLY A 79 -16.44 10.88 3.06
CA GLY A 79 -17.19 11.90 2.34
C GLY A 79 -16.39 12.72 1.35
N GLN A 80 -15.13 12.37 1.13
CA GLN A 80 -14.24 13.13 0.24
C GLN A 80 -13.45 12.21 -0.67
N VAL A 81 -13.03 12.73 -1.81
CA VAL A 81 -12.04 12.04 -2.65
C VAL A 81 -10.71 12.04 -1.90
N HIS A 82 -10.10 10.88 -1.80
CA HIS A 82 -8.83 10.74 -1.10
C HIS A 82 -7.79 10.08 -2.00
N ARG A 83 -6.65 10.73 -2.11
CA ARG A 83 -5.53 10.22 -2.91
C ARG A 83 -4.37 9.83 -2.00
N ALA A 84 -3.84 8.64 -2.20
CA ALA A 84 -2.69 8.15 -1.44
C ALA A 84 -1.70 7.51 -2.41
N CYS A 85 -0.46 7.95 -2.37
CA CYS A 85 0.61 7.42 -3.22
C CYS A 85 1.75 6.88 -2.37
N PHE A 86 2.41 5.84 -2.87
CA PHE A 86 3.42 5.13 -2.10
C PHE A 86 4.59 4.69 -2.96
N ASN A 87 5.76 4.62 -2.33
CA ASN A 87 6.80 3.69 -2.76
C ASN A 87 6.60 2.39 -2.01
N ILE A 88 6.82 1.27 -2.68
CA ILE A 88 6.69 -0.05 -2.09
C ILE A 88 8.05 -0.73 -2.07
N PHE A 89 8.44 -1.21 -0.91
CA PHE A 89 9.66 -1.99 -0.74
C PHE A 89 9.27 -3.41 -0.36
N LYS A 90 9.96 -4.39 -0.91
CA LYS A 90 9.68 -5.80 -0.63
C LYS A 90 10.78 -6.42 0.20
N ARG A 91 10.39 -7.12 1.28
CA ARG A 91 11.28 -7.93 2.09
C ARG A 91 10.61 -9.28 2.30
N GLY A 92 11.24 -10.38 1.86
CA GLY A 92 10.57 -11.65 1.85
C GLY A 92 9.27 -11.55 1.06
N ASN A 93 8.14 -11.95 1.67
CA ASN A 93 6.83 -11.77 1.05
C ASN A 93 6.09 -10.53 1.57
N CYS A 94 6.76 -9.66 2.31
CA CYS A 94 6.14 -8.46 2.89
C CYS A 94 6.35 -7.27 1.99
N PHE A 95 5.28 -6.49 1.82
CA PHE A 95 5.31 -5.23 1.10
C PHE A 95 5.21 -4.10 2.11
N TYR A 96 6.20 -3.21 2.11
CA TYR A 96 6.23 -2.04 2.99
C TYR A 96 5.82 -0.82 2.19
N HIS A 97 4.75 -0.15 2.61
CA HIS A 97 4.17 0.99 1.93
C HIS A 97 4.69 2.27 2.56
N TYR A 98 5.50 3.01 1.84
CA TYR A 98 6.04 4.30 2.31
C TYR A 98 5.25 5.42 1.66
N GLY A 99 4.44 6.11 2.46
CA GLY A 99 3.59 7.17 1.96
C GLY A 99 4.38 8.34 1.41
N LEU A 100 3.92 8.85 0.27
CA LEU A 100 4.47 10.06 -0.35
C LEU A 100 3.49 11.19 -0.12
N HIS A 101 3.98 12.27 0.45
CA HIS A 101 3.18 13.45 0.67
C HIS A 101 3.56 14.52 -0.32
N TYR A 102 2.55 15.09 -0.96
CA TYR A 102 2.75 16.22 -1.84
C TYR A 102 2.65 17.49 -1.00
N GLY A 103 3.72 18.28 -1.00
CA GLY A 103 3.81 19.48 -0.20
C GLY A 103 4.83 19.35 0.91
N ALA A 104 4.85 20.31 1.81
CA ALA A 104 5.83 20.35 2.88
C ALA A 104 5.60 19.23 3.89
N GLY A 105 6.66 18.58 4.30
CA GLY A 105 6.60 17.65 5.41
C GLY A 105 6.20 16.22 5.08
N GLY A 106 6.60 15.72 3.94
CA GLY A 106 6.39 14.32 3.62
C GLY A 106 6.91 13.38 4.69
N LEU A 107 6.28 12.21 4.83
CA LEU A 107 6.66 11.21 5.83
C LEU A 107 7.85 10.39 5.35
N GLN A 108 8.98 11.02 5.23
CA GLN A 108 10.17 10.34 4.77
C GLN A 108 10.72 9.43 5.85
N GLY A 109 11.10 8.24 5.45
CA GLY A 109 11.74 7.28 6.33
C GLY A 109 10.79 6.38 7.12
N ASN A 110 9.49 6.64 7.09
CA ASN A 110 8.52 5.83 7.82
C ASN A 110 7.57 5.13 6.87
N PHE A 111 7.38 3.81 7.06
CA PHE A 111 6.34 3.12 6.33
C PHE A 111 4.99 3.32 7.01
N THR A 112 3.93 3.42 6.22
CA THR A 112 2.58 3.67 6.71
C THR A 112 1.75 2.40 6.81
N ALA A 113 2.15 1.35 6.11
CA ALA A 113 1.45 0.08 6.12
C ALA A 113 2.39 -1.04 5.69
N ARG A 114 2.07 -2.25 6.11
CA ARG A 114 2.77 -3.45 5.68
C ARG A 114 1.72 -4.49 5.29
N SER A 115 1.94 -5.17 4.18
CA SER A 115 0.99 -6.16 3.68
C SER A 115 1.68 -7.40 3.12
N VAL A 116 0.89 -8.46 2.97
CA VAL A 116 1.25 -9.65 2.20
C VAL A 116 0.09 -9.96 1.26
N HIS A 117 0.32 -10.80 0.26
CA HIS A 117 -0.78 -11.34 -0.53
C HIS A 117 -1.68 -12.18 0.36
N GLU A 118 -2.99 -12.07 0.17
CA GLU A 118 -3.96 -12.77 0.98
C GLU A 118 -3.68 -14.27 1.01
N GLY A 119 -3.75 -14.85 2.20
CA GLY A 119 -3.50 -16.27 2.40
C GLY A 119 -2.06 -16.61 2.75
N GLU A 120 -1.14 -15.66 2.61
CA GLU A 120 0.25 -15.90 2.98
C GLU A 120 0.50 -15.49 4.42
N THR A 121 1.36 -16.26 5.09
CA THR A 121 1.85 -15.89 6.41
C THR A 121 3.03 -14.92 6.22
N PRO A 122 3.03 -13.78 6.91
CA PRO A 122 4.13 -12.84 6.74
C PRO A 122 5.49 -13.45 7.07
N ASP A 123 6.42 -13.32 6.14
CA ASP A 123 7.81 -13.66 6.31
C ASP A 123 8.62 -12.50 5.74
N CYS A 124 8.96 -11.57 6.62
CA CYS A 124 9.57 -10.31 6.25
C CYS A 124 11.09 -10.35 6.25
N GLU A 125 11.65 -11.54 6.11
CA GLU A 125 13.09 -11.66 6.00
C GLU A 125 13.59 -10.96 4.73
N PRO A 126 14.84 -10.52 4.69
CA PRO A 126 15.38 -9.87 3.50
C PRO A 126 15.24 -10.75 2.26
N SER A 127 14.89 -10.11 1.15
CA SER A 127 14.79 -10.80 -0.13
C SER A 127 16.16 -11.35 -0.53
N MET A 128 16.16 -12.55 -1.12
CA MET A 128 17.37 -13.17 -1.65
C MET A 128 17.74 -12.63 -3.03
N VAL A 129 16.92 -11.79 -3.58
CA VAL A 129 17.11 -11.24 -4.93
C VAL A 129 17.65 -9.83 -4.85
#